data_1f47cb57d979cbfe04353664052f3b15
#
_entry.id   1f47cb57d979cbfe04353664052f3b15
#
_cell.length_a   1.000
_cell.length_b   1.000
_cell.length_c   1.000
_cell.angle_alpha   90.00
_cell.angle_beta   90.00
_cell.angle_gamma   90.00
#
_symmetry.space_group_name_H-M   'P 1'
#
loop_
_entity.id
_entity.type
_entity.pdbx_description
1 polymer ?
#
loop_
_entity_poly.entity_id
_entity_poly.type
_entity_poly.pdbx_seq_one_letter_code
_entity_poly.pdbx_strand_id
1 'polypeptide(L)'
;PMLKELAKQRDPNRNPSVTECLIGTCEAYLKRTEDYFINPQEHAFALAGTLHHARLEQNADEESAEISMEGMDITGIVDLYAEESKSLIDYKNAGSYKVAQVLGVDFYLEDDPSGAVYLRKGKWGEKGQPKKVRRYWNNPEKADLGDWEWQINCYRYMLEKKGKEIENMYVQVTVRDGGIQAARDRGIEHEIYLIKVPYIHNDHIEEKFTGKR
;
A
#
# COMPACT_ATOMS: atom_id res chain seq x y z
N PRO A 1 -22.64 -15.52 -1.64
CA PRO A 1 -21.45 -15.72 -0.78
C PRO A 1 -20.73 -14.41 -0.51
N MET A 2 -20.36 -13.64 -1.55
CA MET A 2 -19.65 -12.37 -1.46
C MET A 2 -20.30 -11.34 -0.51
N LEU A 3 -21.63 -11.12 -0.64
CA LEU A 3 -22.36 -10.19 0.22
C LEU A 3 -22.35 -10.61 1.71
N LYS A 4 -22.35 -11.93 1.97
CA LYS A 4 -22.25 -12.44 3.34
C LYS A 4 -20.88 -12.18 3.96
N GLU A 5 -19.81 -12.25 3.18
CA GLU A 5 -18.45 -11.95 3.61
C GLU A 5 -18.27 -10.46 3.92
N LEU A 6 -18.80 -9.61 3.04
CA LEU A 6 -18.77 -8.15 3.21
C LEU A 6 -19.64 -7.66 4.37
N ALA A 7 -20.69 -8.42 4.74
CA ALA A 7 -21.60 -8.06 5.82
C ALA A 7 -21.13 -8.52 7.20
N LYS A 8 -19.96 -9.14 7.34
CA LYS A 8 -19.41 -9.51 8.64
C LYS A 8 -19.10 -8.26 9.45
N GLN A 9 -19.95 -7.98 10.43
CA GLN A 9 -19.69 -6.92 11.41
C GLN A 9 -18.59 -7.37 12.37
N ARG A 10 -17.68 -6.45 12.67
CA ARG A 10 -16.64 -6.65 13.67
C ARG A 10 -17.22 -6.32 15.06
N ASP A 11 -16.76 -7.01 16.11
CA ASP A 11 -17.13 -6.68 17.49
C ASP A 11 -16.77 -5.21 17.79
N PRO A 12 -17.73 -4.34 18.13
CA PRO A 12 -17.47 -2.93 18.42
C PRO A 12 -16.60 -2.73 19.68
N ASN A 13 -16.57 -3.72 20.59
CA ASN A 13 -15.85 -3.64 21.86
C ASN A 13 -14.38 -4.11 21.76
N ARG A 14 -13.96 -4.65 20.61
CA ARG A 14 -12.57 -5.05 20.41
C ARG A 14 -11.64 -3.84 20.33
N ASN A 15 -10.36 -4.03 20.63
CA ASN A 15 -9.34 -3.02 20.37
C ASN A 15 -9.30 -2.64 18.86
N PRO A 16 -9.07 -1.37 18.52
CA PRO A 16 -8.96 -0.95 17.14
C PRO A 16 -7.77 -1.63 16.46
N SER A 17 -7.86 -1.89 15.17
CA SER A 17 -6.71 -2.34 14.39
C SER A 17 -5.81 -1.16 14.01
N VAL A 18 -4.53 -1.46 13.70
CA VAL A 18 -3.59 -0.45 13.18
C VAL A 18 -4.19 0.33 12.01
N THR A 19 -4.83 -0.36 11.06
CA THR A 19 -5.49 0.29 9.91
C THR A 19 -6.66 1.17 10.30
N GLU A 20 -7.44 0.80 11.32
CA GLU A 20 -8.51 1.67 11.85
C GLU A 20 -7.96 2.92 12.53
N CYS A 21 -6.78 2.84 13.13
CA CYS A 21 -6.14 4.02 13.71
C CYS A 21 -5.57 4.99 12.65
N LEU A 22 -5.38 4.56 11.41
CA LEU A 22 -4.88 5.39 10.31
C LEU A 22 -5.97 6.17 9.60
N ILE A 23 -7.22 5.71 9.63
CA ILE A 23 -8.36 6.50 9.14
C ILE A 23 -8.72 7.62 10.12
N GLY A 24 -9.50 8.61 9.65
CA GLY A 24 -9.95 9.72 10.50
C GLY A 24 -10.75 9.23 11.72
N THR A 25 -10.52 9.83 12.90
CA THR A 25 -11.15 9.42 14.17
C THR A 25 -12.67 9.37 14.09
N CYS A 26 -13.29 10.36 13.45
CA CYS A 26 -14.74 10.40 13.26
C CYS A 26 -15.23 9.23 12.38
N GLU A 27 -14.55 8.93 11.29
CA GLU A 27 -14.88 7.82 10.41
C GLU A 27 -14.73 6.47 11.13
N ALA A 28 -13.62 6.29 11.88
CA ALA A 28 -13.39 5.09 12.66
C ALA A 28 -14.48 4.89 13.71
N TYR A 29 -14.87 5.96 14.42
CA TYR A 29 -15.94 5.94 15.42
C TYR A 29 -17.27 5.55 14.79
N LEU A 30 -17.69 6.23 13.72
CA LEU A 30 -18.98 5.96 13.06
C LEU A 30 -19.05 4.53 12.51
N LYS A 31 -17.96 4.02 11.92
CA LYS A 31 -17.90 2.63 11.45
C LYS A 31 -18.02 1.57 12.55
N ARG A 32 -17.83 1.94 13.79
CA ARG A 32 -17.94 1.04 14.95
C ARG A 32 -19.27 1.14 15.67
N THR A 33 -19.89 2.32 15.68
CA THR A 33 -21.05 2.63 16.51
C THR A 33 -22.36 2.70 15.73
N GLU A 34 -22.28 2.97 14.42
CA GLU A 34 -23.46 3.19 13.60
C GLU A 34 -23.63 2.10 12.54
N ASP A 35 -24.88 1.77 12.25
CA ASP A 35 -25.22 0.94 11.10
C ASP A 35 -24.96 1.74 9.80
N TYR A 36 -24.27 1.15 8.86
CA TYR A 36 -24.01 1.78 7.57
C TYR A 36 -24.16 0.81 6.40
N PHE A 37 -24.52 1.34 5.25
CA PHE A 37 -24.65 0.55 4.02
C PHE A 37 -23.32 0.47 3.30
N ILE A 38 -22.95 -0.75 2.90
CA ILE A 38 -21.76 -1.01 2.09
C ILE A 38 -22.18 -1.18 0.63
N ASN A 39 -21.61 -0.36 -0.26
CA ASN A 39 -21.72 -0.60 -1.69
C ASN A 39 -20.79 -1.76 -2.08
N PRO A 40 -21.34 -2.94 -2.50
CA PRO A 40 -20.51 -4.10 -2.82
C PRO A 40 -19.50 -3.85 -3.95
N GLN A 41 -19.76 -2.92 -4.87
CA GLN A 41 -18.85 -2.61 -5.96
C GLN A 41 -17.60 -1.88 -5.47
N GLU A 42 -17.74 -0.99 -4.50
CA GLU A 42 -16.61 -0.27 -3.89
C GLU A 42 -15.74 -1.21 -3.05
N HIS A 43 -16.35 -2.23 -2.43
CA HIS A 43 -15.66 -3.21 -1.62
C HIS A 43 -15.09 -4.41 -2.41
N ALA A 44 -15.37 -4.54 -3.70
CA ALA A 44 -14.84 -5.63 -4.52
C ALA A 44 -13.30 -5.70 -4.49
N PHE A 45 -12.63 -4.55 -4.49
CA PHE A 45 -11.17 -4.50 -4.40
C PHE A 45 -10.62 -4.87 -3.02
N ALA A 46 -11.34 -4.56 -1.95
CA ALA A 46 -10.96 -4.99 -0.60
C ALA A 46 -11.04 -6.52 -0.48
N LEU A 47 -12.11 -7.12 -1.02
CA LEU A 47 -12.24 -8.58 -1.06
C LEU A 47 -11.13 -9.23 -1.90
N ALA A 48 -10.79 -8.66 -3.06
CA ALA A 48 -9.67 -9.14 -3.87
C ALA A 48 -8.33 -9.05 -3.11
N GLY A 49 -8.13 -7.99 -2.31
CA GLY A 49 -6.98 -7.86 -1.41
C GLY A 49 -6.93 -8.99 -0.38
N THR A 50 -8.03 -9.26 0.33
CA THR A 50 -8.11 -10.34 1.32
C THR A 50 -7.79 -11.71 0.70
N LEU A 51 -8.34 -12.00 -0.49
CA LEU A 51 -8.03 -13.25 -1.21
C LEU A 51 -6.58 -13.34 -1.65
N HIS A 52 -5.97 -12.21 -2.01
CA HIS A 52 -4.55 -12.13 -2.37
C HIS A 52 -3.66 -12.46 -1.17
N HIS A 53 -3.92 -11.87 0.00
CA HIS A 53 -3.21 -12.16 1.25
C HIS A 53 -3.31 -13.66 1.59
N ALA A 54 -4.52 -14.19 1.68
CA ALA A 54 -4.76 -15.60 1.99
C ALA A 54 -4.02 -16.57 1.04
N ARG A 55 -3.81 -16.16 -0.23
CA ARG A 55 -3.06 -16.97 -1.19
C ARG A 55 -1.56 -16.92 -0.97
N LEU A 56 -1.02 -15.76 -0.59
CA LEU A 56 0.41 -15.60 -0.29
C LEU A 56 0.77 -16.34 1.01
N GLU A 57 -0.08 -16.26 2.02
CA GLU A 57 0.08 -16.94 3.30
C GLU A 57 0.15 -18.46 3.17
N GLN A 58 -0.65 -19.06 2.27
CA GLN A 58 -0.61 -20.49 2.00
C GLN A 58 0.76 -21.01 1.51
N ASN A 59 1.63 -20.13 1.03
CA ASN A 59 2.95 -20.46 0.52
C ASN A 59 4.09 -19.94 1.41
N ALA A 60 3.77 -19.28 2.53
CA ALA A 60 4.73 -18.86 3.53
C ALA A 60 4.91 -19.97 4.58
N ASP A 61 6.10 -20.06 5.19
CA ASP A 61 6.32 -20.97 6.30
C ASP A 61 5.42 -20.58 7.48
N GLU A 62 4.76 -21.56 8.12
CA GLU A 62 3.75 -21.35 9.17
C GLU A 62 4.25 -20.47 10.35
N GLU A 63 5.55 -20.53 10.66
CA GLU A 63 6.16 -19.73 11.74
C GLU A 63 6.34 -18.25 11.41
N SER A 64 6.24 -17.87 10.12
CA SER A 64 6.59 -16.54 9.63
C SER A 64 5.40 -15.74 9.14
N ALA A 65 4.24 -16.38 8.91
CA ALA A 65 3.05 -15.76 8.34
C ALA A 65 1.98 -15.44 9.40
N GLU A 66 1.20 -14.40 9.15
CA GLU A 66 0.04 -13.98 9.95
C GLU A 66 0.27 -13.91 11.48
N ILE A 67 1.22 -13.10 11.91
CA ILE A 67 1.46 -12.90 13.34
C ILE A 67 0.43 -11.91 13.89
N SER A 68 -0.52 -12.42 14.70
CA SER A 68 -1.44 -11.57 15.44
C SER A 68 -0.73 -10.87 16.60
N MET A 69 -0.95 -9.56 16.73
CA MET A 69 -0.29 -8.73 17.72
C MET A 69 -1.26 -7.85 18.48
N GLU A 70 -0.95 -7.65 19.76
CA GLU A 70 -1.60 -6.68 20.63
C GLU A 70 -0.54 -5.81 21.29
N GLY A 71 -0.80 -4.52 21.36
CA GLY A 71 0.07 -3.55 22.02
C GLY A 71 -0.53 -2.15 21.93
N MET A 72 -0.27 -1.28 22.87
CA MET A 72 -0.86 0.07 22.95
C MET A 72 -2.42 0.08 22.90
N ASP A 73 -3.09 -1.02 23.33
CA ASP A 73 -4.52 -1.26 23.14
C ASP A 73 -4.98 -1.27 21.66
N ILE A 74 -4.07 -1.66 20.77
CA ILE A 74 -4.28 -1.77 19.33
C ILE A 74 -3.97 -3.21 18.90
N THR A 75 -4.72 -3.72 17.92
CA THR A 75 -4.47 -5.03 17.32
C THR A 75 -3.91 -4.88 15.91
N GLY A 76 -3.07 -5.82 15.52
CA GLY A 76 -2.54 -5.89 14.16
C GLY A 76 -2.27 -7.33 13.74
N ILE A 77 -2.26 -7.54 12.44
CA ILE A 77 -1.83 -8.79 11.82
C ILE A 77 -0.67 -8.42 10.89
N VAL A 78 0.46 -9.05 11.10
CA VAL A 78 1.65 -8.93 10.24
C VAL A 78 1.56 -10.01 9.18
N ASP A 79 1.71 -9.63 7.92
CA ASP A 79 1.61 -10.59 6.82
C ASP A 79 2.79 -11.55 6.77
N LEU A 80 4.02 -11.04 6.97
CA LEU A 80 5.23 -11.86 6.98
C LEU A 80 6.34 -11.22 7.82
N TYR A 81 6.91 -12.00 8.74
CA TYR A 81 8.18 -11.70 9.39
C TYR A 81 9.19 -12.82 9.10
N ALA A 82 10.22 -12.49 8.34
CA ALA A 82 11.32 -13.40 8.00
C ALA A 82 12.42 -13.27 9.06
N GLU A 83 12.50 -14.24 9.98
CA GLU A 83 13.41 -14.20 11.14
C GLU A 83 14.89 -14.19 10.74
N GLU A 84 15.28 -15.01 9.76
CA GLU A 84 16.66 -15.09 9.30
C GLU A 84 17.21 -13.77 8.74
N SER A 85 16.40 -13.03 7.99
CA SER A 85 16.77 -11.74 7.42
C SER A 85 16.31 -10.55 8.26
N LYS A 86 15.66 -10.80 9.40
CA LYS A 86 15.04 -9.79 10.28
C LYS A 86 14.19 -8.78 9.49
N SER A 87 13.46 -9.29 8.52
CA SER A 87 12.71 -8.48 7.57
C SER A 87 11.21 -8.59 7.81
N LEU A 88 10.56 -7.43 7.89
CA LEU A 88 9.11 -7.30 7.98
C LEU A 88 8.57 -6.95 6.60
N ILE A 89 7.60 -7.72 6.12
CA ILE A 89 7.00 -7.53 4.79
C ILE A 89 5.49 -7.48 4.94
N ASP A 90 4.89 -6.44 4.36
CA ASP A 90 3.45 -6.24 4.30
C ASP A 90 3.00 -6.35 2.83
N TYR A 91 1.96 -7.13 2.58
CA TYR A 91 1.45 -7.38 1.23
C TYR A 91 0.38 -6.36 0.86
N LYS A 92 0.51 -5.77 -0.31
CA LYS A 92 -0.48 -4.82 -0.84
C LYS A 92 -0.93 -5.19 -2.24
N ASN A 93 -2.20 -4.97 -2.51
CA ASN A 93 -2.79 -5.08 -3.84
C ASN A 93 -3.30 -3.69 -4.25
N ALA A 94 -2.58 -2.99 -5.12
CA ALA A 94 -2.86 -1.59 -5.45
C ALA A 94 -2.91 -1.35 -6.96
N GLY A 95 -3.64 -0.32 -7.40
CA GLY A 95 -3.61 0.13 -8.78
C GLY A 95 -2.33 0.90 -9.12
N SER A 96 -1.95 0.92 -10.40
CA SER A 96 -0.75 1.59 -10.90
C SER A 96 -0.65 3.07 -10.51
N TYR A 97 -1.77 3.76 -10.34
CA TYR A 97 -1.78 5.16 -9.88
C TYR A 97 -1.19 5.29 -8.47
N LYS A 98 -1.63 4.44 -7.52
CA LYS A 98 -1.10 4.44 -6.14
C LYS A 98 0.36 4.02 -6.12
N VAL A 99 0.73 3.03 -6.93
CA VAL A 99 2.12 2.56 -7.02
C VAL A 99 3.04 3.65 -7.57
N ALA A 100 2.61 4.40 -8.59
CA ALA A 100 3.35 5.53 -9.13
C ALA A 100 3.56 6.64 -8.07
N GLN A 101 2.54 6.92 -7.24
CA GLN A 101 2.64 7.86 -6.13
C GLN A 101 3.66 7.38 -5.08
N VAL A 102 3.56 6.12 -4.67
CA VAL A 102 4.45 5.52 -3.66
C VAL A 102 5.90 5.50 -4.12
N LEU A 103 6.15 5.22 -5.40
CA LEU A 103 7.48 5.24 -5.99
C LEU A 103 7.99 6.66 -6.32
N GLY A 104 7.13 7.67 -6.24
CA GLY A 104 7.46 9.03 -6.66
C GLY A 104 7.72 9.12 -8.16
N VAL A 105 6.98 8.37 -8.99
CA VAL A 105 7.22 8.37 -10.44
C VAL A 105 6.99 9.76 -11.02
N ASP A 106 8.04 10.27 -11.64
CA ASP A 106 8.04 11.54 -12.35
C ASP A 106 8.41 11.31 -13.82
N PHE A 107 8.24 12.29 -14.67
CA PHE A 107 8.60 12.18 -16.09
C PHE A 107 9.12 13.50 -16.66
N TYR A 108 9.95 13.38 -17.66
CA TYR A 108 10.31 14.47 -18.57
C TYR A 108 9.94 14.13 -20.01
N LEU A 109 9.87 15.15 -20.86
CA LEU A 109 9.57 14.99 -22.27
C LEU A 109 10.86 14.99 -23.06
N GLU A 110 11.03 13.98 -23.90
CA GLU A 110 12.17 13.80 -24.81
C GLU A 110 11.64 13.70 -26.25
N ASP A 111 12.46 14.04 -27.22
CA ASP A 111 12.11 13.81 -28.62
C ASP A 111 12.03 12.31 -28.91
N ASP A 112 11.00 11.91 -29.67
CA ASP A 112 10.80 10.51 -30.04
C ASP A 112 12.06 10.01 -30.82
N PRO A 113 12.75 8.99 -30.27
CA PRO A 113 13.98 8.48 -30.93
C PRO A 113 13.70 7.87 -32.32
N SER A 114 12.46 7.58 -32.66
CA SER A 114 12.08 7.16 -34.02
C SER A 114 12.14 8.26 -35.04
N GLY A 115 12.34 9.51 -34.61
CA GLY A 115 12.31 10.68 -35.51
C GLY A 115 10.90 11.06 -35.98
N ALA A 116 9.85 10.50 -35.36
CA ALA A 116 8.49 10.82 -35.73
C ALA A 116 8.14 12.29 -35.44
N VAL A 117 7.36 12.89 -36.35
CA VAL A 117 6.91 14.29 -36.23
C VAL A 117 5.39 14.36 -36.04
N TYR A 118 4.89 15.46 -35.47
CA TYR A 118 3.49 15.73 -35.40
C TYR A 118 2.90 16.00 -36.79
N LEU A 119 1.91 15.22 -37.19
CA LEU A 119 1.17 15.46 -38.45
C LEU A 119 0.12 16.57 -38.31
N ARG A 120 -0.26 16.90 -37.06
CA ARG A 120 -1.18 17.98 -36.68
C ARG A 120 -0.78 18.49 -35.29
N LYS A 121 -1.35 19.63 -34.86
CA LYS A 121 -1.15 20.13 -33.51
C LYS A 121 -1.50 19.06 -32.47
N GLY A 122 -0.57 18.78 -31.58
CA GLY A 122 -0.70 17.83 -30.47
C GLY A 122 -0.62 18.53 -29.11
N LYS A 123 -0.74 17.77 -28.05
CA LYS A 123 -0.66 18.27 -26.66
C LYS A 123 0.71 18.91 -26.35
N TRP A 124 1.79 18.40 -26.95
CA TRP A 124 3.16 18.76 -26.63
C TRP A 124 3.98 19.30 -27.81
N GLY A 125 3.31 19.68 -28.91
CA GLY A 125 4.00 20.24 -30.07
C GLY A 125 3.09 20.56 -31.22
N GLU A 126 3.61 21.34 -32.17
CA GLU A 126 2.92 21.80 -33.38
C GLU A 126 3.23 20.84 -34.56
N LYS A 127 2.45 20.97 -35.63
CA LYS A 127 2.66 20.21 -36.86
C LYS A 127 4.13 20.41 -37.39
N GLY A 128 4.79 19.31 -37.71
CA GLY A 128 6.15 19.28 -38.21
C GLY A 128 7.24 19.30 -37.14
N GLN A 129 6.90 19.53 -35.87
CA GLN A 129 7.85 19.40 -34.76
C GLN A 129 8.10 17.92 -34.43
N PRO A 130 9.27 17.56 -33.86
CA PRO A 130 9.51 16.22 -33.34
C PRO A 130 8.44 15.83 -32.31
N LYS A 131 7.92 14.60 -32.40
CA LYS A 131 7.05 14.09 -31.38
C LYS A 131 7.79 13.99 -30.05
N LYS A 132 7.09 14.22 -28.96
CA LYS A 132 7.59 14.04 -27.60
C LYS A 132 7.09 12.73 -27.02
N VAL A 133 7.98 12.01 -26.35
CA VAL A 133 7.67 10.82 -25.55
C VAL A 133 7.99 11.10 -24.09
N ARG A 134 7.30 10.44 -23.19
CA ARG A 134 7.59 10.51 -21.76
C ARG A 134 8.71 9.55 -21.42
N ARG A 135 9.68 10.02 -20.66
CA ARG A 135 10.66 9.20 -19.96
C ARG A 135 10.38 9.27 -18.48
N TYR A 136 10.20 8.12 -17.87
CA TYR A 136 9.87 8.01 -16.46
C TYR A 136 11.10 7.72 -15.61
N TRP A 137 11.07 8.20 -14.39
CA TRP A 137 12.08 7.93 -13.39
C TRP A 137 11.45 8.02 -11.99
N ASN A 138 12.07 7.38 -10.99
CA ASN A 138 11.63 7.47 -9.62
C ASN A 138 12.31 8.66 -8.93
N ASN A 139 11.52 9.62 -8.49
CA ASN A 139 11.98 10.78 -7.73
C ASN A 139 11.74 10.53 -6.24
N PRO A 140 12.80 10.29 -5.42
CA PRO A 140 12.63 10.02 -3.99
C PRO A 140 11.95 11.16 -3.23
N GLU A 141 12.10 12.42 -3.70
CA GLU A 141 11.46 13.59 -3.06
C GLU A 141 9.94 13.63 -3.26
N LYS A 142 9.43 12.93 -4.25
CA LYS A 142 8.00 12.80 -4.55
C LYS A 142 7.40 11.48 -4.09
N ALA A 143 8.22 10.56 -3.59
CA ALA A 143 7.76 9.29 -3.07
C ALA A 143 6.89 9.50 -1.82
N ASP A 144 5.69 8.93 -1.83
CA ASP A 144 4.73 9.06 -0.74
C ASP A 144 4.07 7.71 -0.44
N LEU A 145 4.58 7.03 0.58
CA LEU A 145 4.02 5.78 1.07
C LEU A 145 2.70 5.99 1.85
N GLY A 146 2.51 7.19 2.42
CA GLY A 146 1.32 7.53 3.18
C GLY A 146 1.08 6.57 4.35
N ASP A 147 -0.13 6.03 4.46
CA ASP A 147 -0.52 5.14 5.56
C ASP A 147 0.26 3.82 5.61
N TRP A 148 0.85 3.36 4.49
CA TRP A 148 1.64 2.13 4.47
C TRP A 148 2.90 2.25 5.32
N GLU A 149 3.54 3.42 5.30
CA GLU A 149 4.71 3.71 6.13
C GLU A 149 4.38 3.64 7.62
N TRP A 150 3.28 4.28 8.03
CA TRP A 150 2.81 4.25 9.41
C TRP A 150 2.38 2.85 9.86
N GLN A 151 1.68 2.12 9.02
CA GLN A 151 1.22 0.77 9.31
C GLN A 151 2.38 -0.17 9.61
N ILE A 152 3.35 -0.26 8.71
CA ILE A 152 4.46 -1.20 8.87
C ILE A 152 5.40 -0.80 10.01
N ASN A 153 5.61 0.50 10.25
CA ASN A 153 6.37 0.98 11.39
C ASN A 153 5.67 0.70 12.73
N CYS A 154 4.34 0.75 12.78
CA CYS A 154 3.57 0.34 13.95
C CYS A 154 3.75 -1.17 14.20
N TYR A 155 3.68 -2.00 13.17
CA TYR A 155 3.94 -3.44 13.29
C TYR A 155 5.35 -3.73 13.76
N ARG A 156 6.37 -3.06 13.19
CA ARG A 156 7.75 -3.14 13.67
C ARG A 156 7.83 -2.84 15.17
N TYR A 157 7.28 -1.71 15.60
CA TYR A 157 7.28 -1.31 17.01
C TYR A 157 6.66 -2.37 17.92
N MET A 158 5.52 -2.93 17.53
CA MET A 158 4.84 -3.99 18.30
C MET A 158 5.66 -5.28 18.37
N LEU A 159 6.35 -5.68 17.28
CA LEU A 159 7.23 -6.83 17.25
C LEU A 159 8.49 -6.61 18.10
N GLU A 160 9.10 -5.43 18.04
CA GLU A 160 10.26 -5.08 18.86
C GLU A 160 9.92 -5.12 20.36
N LYS A 161 8.73 -4.67 20.76
CA LYS A 161 8.23 -4.82 22.14
C LYS A 161 8.04 -6.28 22.57
N LYS A 162 7.89 -7.20 21.64
CA LYS A 162 7.87 -8.66 21.87
C LYS A 162 9.26 -9.31 21.78
N GLY A 163 10.32 -8.53 21.64
CA GLY A 163 11.71 -9.01 21.59
C GLY A 163 12.18 -9.49 20.21
N LYS A 164 11.42 -9.21 19.14
CA LYS A 164 11.87 -9.48 17.77
C LYS A 164 12.77 -8.34 17.28
N GLU A 165 13.80 -8.68 16.52
CA GLU A 165 14.70 -7.69 15.90
C GLU A 165 14.26 -7.45 14.45
N ILE A 166 14.06 -6.18 14.08
CA ILE A 166 13.66 -5.80 12.72
C ILE A 166 14.73 -4.88 12.12
N GLU A 167 15.41 -5.35 11.09
CA GLU A 167 16.44 -4.58 10.37
C GLU A 167 15.91 -3.97 9.07
N ASN A 168 14.96 -4.63 8.43
CA ASN A 168 14.41 -4.19 7.16
C ASN A 168 12.88 -4.24 7.17
N MET A 169 12.28 -3.26 6.52
CA MET A 169 10.85 -3.20 6.31
C MET A 169 10.55 -3.02 4.83
N TYR A 170 9.61 -3.78 4.30
CA TYR A 170 9.22 -3.74 2.90
C TYR A 170 7.69 -3.80 2.76
N VAL A 171 7.19 -3.12 1.75
CA VAL A 171 5.86 -3.37 1.22
C VAL A 171 6.01 -4.09 -0.12
N GLN A 172 5.47 -5.31 -0.22
CA GLN A 172 5.37 -6.01 -1.48
C GLN A 172 4.04 -5.68 -2.14
N VAL A 173 4.10 -5.01 -3.28
CA VAL A 173 2.90 -4.54 -3.98
C VAL A 173 2.68 -5.37 -5.24
N THR A 174 1.50 -5.98 -5.35
CA THR A 174 0.99 -6.51 -6.63
C THR A 174 0.14 -5.43 -7.30
N VAL A 175 0.50 -5.10 -8.55
CA VAL A 175 -0.17 -4.05 -9.32
C VAL A 175 -1.38 -4.63 -10.02
N ARG A 176 -2.61 -4.26 -9.60
CA ARG A 176 -3.87 -4.83 -10.13
C ARG A 176 -4.07 -4.65 -11.62
N ASP A 177 -3.60 -3.52 -12.14
CA ASP A 177 -3.64 -3.15 -13.55
C ASP A 177 -2.23 -3.17 -14.18
N GLY A 178 -1.33 -3.99 -13.63
CA GLY A 178 -0.01 -4.25 -14.19
C GLY A 178 -0.09 -4.86 -15.58
N GLY A 179 0.93 -4.61 -16.40
CA GLY A 179 1.03 -5.15 -17.77
C GLY A 179 0.16 -4.46 -18.82
N ILE A 180 -0.84 -3.64 -18.45
CA ILE A 180 -1.65 -2.89 -19.41
C ILE A 180 -1.04 -1.52 -19.77
N GLN A 181 -1.44 -0.97 -20.92
CA GLN A 181 -0.92 0.31 -21.42
C GLN A 181 -1.12 1.47 -20.42
N ALA A 182 -2.26 1.50 -19.73
CA ALA A 182 -2.56 2.55 -18.74
C ALA A 182 -1.57 2.57 -17.55
N ALA A 183 -1.03 1.42 -17.15
CA ALA A 183 0.01 1.34 -16.13
C ALA A 183 1.35 1.87 -16.67
N ARG A 184 1.72 1.46 -17.90
CA ARG A 184 2.93 1.94 -18.58
C ARG A 184 2.88 3.46 -18.81
N ASP A 185 1.72 4.02 -19.13
CA ASP A 185 1.51 5.47 -19.30
C ASP A 185 1.65 6.26 -17.99
N ARG A 186 1.76 5.54 -16.85
CA ARG A 186 2.09 6.06 -15.51
C ARG A 186 3.52 5.74 -15.08
N GLY A 187 4.33 5.13 -15.95
CA GLY A 187 5.70 4.71 -15.65
C GLY A 187 5.79 3.44 -14.80
N ILE A 188 4.72 2.64 -14.73
CA ILE A 188 4.69 1.37 -14.03
C ILE A 188 4.91 0.23 -15.02
N GLU A 189 6.11 -0.34 -14.99
CA GLU A 189 6.56 -1.34 -15.97
C GLU A 189 6.42 -2.78 -15.44
N HIS A 190 6.44 -2.97 -14.12
CA HIS A 190 6.38 -4.28 -13.49
C HIS A 190 5.03 -4.52 -12.82
N GLU A 191 4.70 -5.79 -12.62
CA GLU A 191 3.48 -6.23 -11.98
C GLU A 191 3.64 -6.41 -10.46
N ILE A 192 4.90 -6.54 -9.99
CA ILE A 192 5.24 -6.69 -8.59
C ILE A 192 6.40 -5.74 -8.24
N TYR A 193 6.28 -5.06 -7.12
CA TYR A 193 7.32 -4.20 -6.54
C TYR A 193 7.59 -4.58 -5.10
N LEU A 194 8.86 -4.60 -4.72
CA LEU A 194 9.31 -4.68 -3.33
C LEU A 194 9.86 -3.31 -2.94
N ILE A 195 9.12 -2.58 -2.12
CA ILE A 195 9.39 -1.18 -1.79
C ILE A 195 9.92 -1.11 -0.36
N LYS A 196 11.13 -0.60 -0.19
CA LYS A 196 11.71 -0.40 1.14
C LYS A 196 11.01 0.74 1.87
N VAL A 197 10.65 0.51 3.13
CA VAL A 197 9.99 1.50 3.97
C VAL A 197 11.02 2.13 4.92
N PRO A 198 11.06 3.48 5.01
CA PRO A 198 11.93 4.15 5.94
C PRO A 198 11.50 3.93 7.40
N TYR A 199 12.47 4.04 8.30
CA TYR A 199 12.25 3.93 9.73
C TYR A 199 11.63 5.22 10.29
N ILE A 200 10.57 5.08 11.07
CA ILE A 200 9.99 6.16 11.89
C ILE A 200 10.36 5.93 13.34
N HIS A 201 10.84 6.99 14.04
CA HIS A 201 11.23 6.89 15.43
C HIS A 201 10.05 6.46 16.32
N ASN A 202 10.33 5.66 17.34
CA ASN A 202 9.31 5.06 18.20
C ASN A 202 8.42 6.10 18.89
N ASP A 203 8.98 7.25 19.31
CA ASP A 203 8.20 8.34 19.92
C ASP A 203 7.09 8.85 19.00
N HIS A 204 7.38 8.96 17.69
CA HIS A 204 6.36 9.36 16.71
C HIS A 204 5.28 8.29 16.51
N ILE A 205 5.67 7.00 16.59
CA ILE A 205 4.70 5.90 16.54
C ILE A 205 3.79 5.95 17.77
N GLU A 206 4.36 6.10 18.96
CA GLU A 206 3.59 6.23 20.20
C GLU A 206 2.64 7.45 20.15
N GLU A 207 3.13 8.62 19.76
CA GLU A 207 2.30 9.82 19.61
C GLU A 207 1.14 9.61 18.62
N LYS A 208 1.44 9.05 17.44
CA LYS A 208 0.44 8.84 16.37
C LYS A 208 -0.67 7.90 16.80
N PHE A 209 -0.35 6.82 17.49
CA PHE A 209 -1.28 5.74 17.78
C PHE A 209 -1.90 5.82 19.19
N THR A 210 -1.23 6.46 20.17
CA THR A 210 -1.81 6.66 21.51
C THR A 210 -2.57 7.98 21.65
N GLY A 211 -2.19 9.01 20.93
CA GLY A 211 -2.84 10.33 20.95
C GLY A 211 -4.22 10.40 20.32
N LYS A 212 -4.73 9.29 19.74
CA LYS A 212 -6.03 9.21 19.05
C LYS A 212 -7.12 8.49 19.88
N ARG A 213 -6.96 8.43 21.18
CA ARG A 213 -7.98 7.85 22.11
C ARG A 213 -9.11 8.82 22.42
#